data_c36b5073e344ec7abd85e26d650915a4
#
_entry.id   c36b5073e344ec7abd85e26d650915a4
#
_cell.length_a   1.000
_cell.length_b   1.000
_cell.length_c   1.000
_cell.angle_alpha   90.00
_cell.angle_beta   90.00
_cell.angle_gamma   90.00
#
_symmetry.space_group_name_H-M   'P 1'
#
loop_
_entity.id
_entity.type
_entity.pdbx_description
1 polymer ?
#
loop_
_entity_poly.entity_id
_entity_poly.type
_entity_poly.pdbx_seq_one_letter_code
_entity_poly.pdbx_strand_id
1 'polypeptide(L)'
;MTAGKRLLGVAVGALLMGCVSAYADTIKVGIIGPFSGPFALQGKNFQAGVEAYMALNGKSVKGHDIEVIYRDLPAANPAQSRALAQELVVKEKVQYLGGVYFTPDAMAITPLLAQANTPLVIFNAATSAIMNTSPLVVRTSFTTAQTTHPLGKIASDEGVKKAITVVSDYGPGVDAENAFKKAFEAAGGQVVEAVRMPMNTTDFSPIMQRVRDSGATGLFAFLPSGPPTLGFVKAFNETGLKAAGIKFYAPGDLTQESDLPALGSAAEGLKTSFHYSVAHDSPENKAFVEAAVKAIGSAGQLSFPAAGAYDGMHVIYKMIEATDGKQDAKKAVEAVKGLSWTSPRGPVRIEPETRHITQNIYLREVAKGADGKYVNKEIQTFPDQKDPGFAAQ
;
A
#
# COMPACT_ATOMS: atom_id res chain seq x y z
N MET A 1 68.01 -64.95 31.79
CA MET A 1 68.04 -63.52 32.12
C MET A 1 67.75 -62.74 30.81
N THR A 2 66.50 -62.40 30.55
CA THR A 2 66.12 -61.54 29.41
C THR A 2 64.93 -60.74 29.83
N ALA A 3 65.09 -59.42 29.84
CA ALA A 3 64.10 -58.44 30.29
C ALA A 3 63.15 -58.18 29.11
N GLY A 4 61.82 -58.33 29.34
CA GLY A 4 60.78 -57.95 28.45
C GLY A 4 60.42 -56.50 28.59
N LYS A 5 60.49 -55.70 27.51
CA LYS A 5 59.99 -54.34 27.43
C LYS A 5 58.53 -54.40 26.98
N ARG A 6 57.61 -53.89 27.81
CA ARG A 6 56.20 -53.62 27.46
C ARG A 6 56.14 -52.25 26.84
N LEU A 7 55.68 -52.15 25.56
CA LEU A 7 55.28 -50.93 24.96
C LEU A 7 53.81 -50.62 25.33
N LEU A 8 53.59 -49.46 25.97
CA LEU A 8 52.26 -48.86 26.14
C LEU A 8 51.91 -48.12 24.84
N GLY A 9 50.91 -48.55 24.11
CA GLY A 9 50.31 -47.81 22.99
C GLY A 9 49.28 -46.80 23.52
N VAL A 10 49.57 -45.51 23.35
CA VAL A 10 48.61 -44.45 23.61
C VAL A 10 47.77 -44.28 22.35
N ALA A 11 46.48 -44.65 22.40
CA ALA A 11 45.51 -44.39 21.32
C ALA A 11 44.99 -42.92 21.52
N VAL A 12 45.41 -42.03 20.61
CA VAL A 12 44.86 -40.68 20.49
C VAL A 12 43.58 -40.78 19.68
N GLY A 13 42.44 -40.77 20.35
CA GLY A 13 41.12 -40.64 19.71
C GLY A 13 40.91 -39.20 19.23
N ALA A 14 41.04 -38.92 17.94
CA ALA A 14 40.65 -37.67 17.33
C ALA A 14 39.10 -37.57 17.30
N LEU A 15 38.51 -36.77 18.19
CA LEU A 15 37.13 -36.35 18.07
C LEU A 15 37.01 -35.41 16.87
N LEU A 16 36.54 -35.91 15.72
CA LEU A 16 36.03 -35.11 14.61
C LEU A 16 34.70 -34.51 15.08
N MET A 17 34.70 -33.28 15.62
CA MET A 17 33.53 -32.44 15.71
C MET A 17 33.15 -32.07 14.30
N GLY A 18 32.22 -32.83 13.70
CA GLY A 18 31.54 -32.44 12.47
C GLY A 18 30.76 -31.16 12.74
N CYS A 19 31.24 -30.02 12.24
CA CYS A 19 30.42 -28.84 12.07
C CYS A 19 29.29 -29.23 11.13
N VAL A 20 28.15 -29.59 11.70
CA VAL A 20 26.89 -29.60 10.95
C VAL A 20 26.63 -28.14 10.64
N SER A 21 26.98 -27.68 9.45
CA SER A 21 26.46 -26.44 8.90
C SER A 21 24.95 -26.63 8.86
N ALA A 22 24.25 -26.05 9.83
CA ALA A 22 22.81 -25.89 9.74
C ALA A 22 22.58 -25.06 8.46
N TYR A 23 22.16 -25.70 7.38
CA TYR A 23 21.65 -25.00 6.23
C TYR A 23 20.48 -24.18 6.74
N ALA A 24 20.61 -22.85 6.72
CA ALA A 24 19.52 -21.95 7.01
C ALA A 24 18.40 -22.27 6.01
N ASP A 25 17.24 -22.67 6.52
CA ASP A 25 16.09 -22.89 5.65
C ASP A 25 15.70 -21.57 5.00
N THR A 26 15.56 -21.53 3.68
CA THR A 26 15.16 -20.35 2.95
C THR A 26 13.65 -20.15 3.07
N ILE A 27 13.24 -18.99 3.55
CA ILE A 27 11.84 -18.58 3.60
C ILE A 27 11.48 -17.84 2.32
N LYS A 28 10.50 -18.36 1.59
CA LYS A 28 10.04 -17.78 0.33
C LYS A 28 8.84 -16.86 0.54
N VAL A 29 8.96 -15.65 0.02
CA VAL A 29 7.90 -14.62 0.02
C VAL A 29 7.49 -14.35 -1.41
N GLY A 30 6.23 -14.64 -1.77
CA GLY A 30 5.67 -14.31 -3.07
C GLY A 30 5.11 -12.90 -3.10
N ILE A 31 5.40 -12.14 -4.15
CA ILE A 31 4.84 -10.79 -4.36
C ILE A 31 4.11 -10.76 -5.70
N ILE A 32 2.80 -10.45 -5.67
CA ILE A 32 2.01 -10.20 -6.88
C ILE A 32 1.82 -8.69 -7.05
N GLY A 33 2.18 -8.16 -8.20
CA GLY A 33 2.05 -6.73 -8.51
C GLY A 33 2.11 -6.44 -10.00
N PRO A 34 1.80 -5.19 -10.42
CA PRO A 34 1.83 -4.79 -11.83
C PRO A 34 3.25 -4.38 -12.23
N PHE A 35 4.10 -5.33 -12.61
CA PHE A 35 5.49 -5.07 -12.98
C PHE A 35 5.66 -4.71 -14.46
N SER A 36 4.61 -4.82 -15.26
CA SER A 36 4.54 -4.38 -16.66
C SER A 36 3.23 -3.61 -16.95
N GLY A 37 3.07 -3.12 -18.20
CA GLY A 37 1.85 -2.44 -18.63
C GLY A 37 1.67 -1.04 -18.04
N PRO A 38 0.43 -0.49 -18.06
CA PRO A 38 0.14 0.91 -17.67
C PRO A 38 0.45 1.24 -16.22
N PHE A 39 0.47 0.23 -15.34
CA PHE A 39 0.73 0.36 -13.91
C PHE A 39 2.13 -0.12 -13.49
N ALA A 40 3.04 -0.33 -14.45
CA ALA A 40 4.40 -0.87 -14.17
C ALA A 40 5.18 -0.09 -13.12
N LEU A 41 4.99 1.23 -13.03
CA LEU A 41 5.64 2.05 -12.01
C LEU A 41 5.19 1.69 -10.59
N GLN A 42 3.95 1.25 -10.41
CA GLN A 42 3.45 0.82 -9.10
C GLN A 42 4.12 -0.49 -8.64
N GLY A 43 4.35 -1.42 -9.58
CA GLY A 43 5.12 -2.63 -9.32
C GLY A 43 6.59 -2.34 -8.97
N LYS A 44 7.22 -1.40 -9.70
CA LYS A 44 8.57 -0.93 -9.35
C LYS A 44 8.62 -0.31 -7.95
N ASN A 45 7.58 0.41 -7.53
CA ASN A 45 7.46 0.91 -6.17
C ASN A 45 7.33 -0.22 -5.16
N PHE A 46 6.60 -1.31 -5.44
CA PHE A 46 6.62 -2.48 -4.57
C PHE A 46 8.03 -3.06 -4.42
N GLN A 47 8.74 -3.24 -5.53
CA GLN A 47 10.13 -3.71 -5.47
C GLN A 47 11.02 -2.77 -4.66
N ALA A 48 10.93 -1.46 -4.89
CA ALA A 48 11.71 -0.48 -4.17
C ALA A 48 11.46 -0.51 -2.65
N GLY A 49 10.19 -0.69 -2.23
CA GLY A 49 9.84 -0.81 -0.82
C GLY A 49 10.38 -2.09 -0.18
N VAL A 50 10.25 -3.22 -0.88
CA VAL A 50 10.79 -4.52 -0.44
C VAL A 50 12.32 -4.46 -0.31
N GLU A 51 13.00 -3.97 -1.36
CA GLU A 51 14.46 -3.88 -1.39
C GLU A 51 15.00 -2.89 -0.35
N ALA A 52 14.32 -1.75 -0.16
CA ALA A 52 14.67 -0.79 0.88
C ALA A 52 14.56 -1.40 2.28
N TYR A 53 13.49 -2.15 2.56
CA TYR A 53 13.33 -2.82 3.84
C TYR A 53 14.46 -3.82 4.08
N MET A 54 14.73 -4.69 3.11
CA MET A 54 15.78 -5.69 3.20
C MET A 54 17.19 -5.09 3.29
N ALA A 55 17.43 -3.96 2.64
CA ALA A 55 18.71 -3.24 2.72
C ALA A 55 18.95 -2.65 4.12
N LEU A 56 17.91 -2.15 4.78
CA LEU A 56 18.01 -1.53 6.10
C LEU A 56 17.93 -2.53 7.27
N ASN A 57 17.28 -3.68 7.07
CA ASN A 57 16.98 -4.64 8.15
C ASN A 57 17.61 -6.02 7.96
N GLY A 58 18.36 -6.22 6.85
CA GLY A 58 18.99 -7.49 6.53
C GLY A 58 18.12 -8.41 5.65
N LYS A 59 18.77 -9.41 5.06
CA LYS A 59 18.14 -10.38 4.13
C LYS A 59 17.84 -11.72 4.82
N SER A 60 17.96 -11.78 6.13
CA SER A 60 17.68 -12.97 6.93
C SER A 60 16.95 -12.61 8.22
N VAL A 61 16.14 -13.53 8.72
CA VAL A 61 15.39 -13.40 9.98
C VAL A 61 15.64 -14.65 10.81
N LYS A 62 16.16 -14.50 12.05
CA LYS A 62 16.49 -15.63 12.95
C LYS A 62 17.31 -16.74 12.28
N GLY A 63 18.20 -16.38 11.36
CA GLY A 63 19.03 -17.34 10.64
C GLY A 63 18.39 -17.97 9.40
N HIS A 64 17.14 -17.63 9.06
CA HIS A 64 16.49 -18.02 7.81
C HIS A 64 16.73 -16.94 6.75
N ASP A 65 17.25 -17.33 5.58
CA ASP A 65 17.41 -16.43 4.45
C ASP A 65 16.07 -16.15 3.79
N ILE A 66 15.85 -14.90 3.36
CA ILE A 66 14.60 -14.49 2.71
C ILE A 66 14.79 -14.42 1.19
N GLU A 67 14.03 -15.23 0.47
CA GLU A 67 13.93 -15.20 -0.99
C GLU A 67 12.60 -14.56 -1.40
N VAL A 68 12.65 -13.51 -2.23
CA VAL A 68 11.45 -12.82 -2.75
C VAL A 68 11.20 -13.20 -4.19
N ILE A 69 10.01 -13.71 -4.49
CA ILE A 69 9.59 -14.16 -5.81
C ILE A 69 8.48 -13.27 -6.33
N TYR A 70 8.74 -12.55 -7.42
CA TYR A 70 7.78 -11.61 -8.02
C TYR A 70 6.98 -12.30 -9.13
N ARG A 71 5.68 -11.93 -9.22
CA ARG A 71 4.78 -12.34 -10.32
C ARG A 71 4.04 -11.12 -10.85
N ASP A 72 4.08 -10.97 -12.16
CA ASP A 72 3.50 -9.84 -12.88
C ASP A 72 2.00 -10.00 -13.11
N LEU A 73 1.24 -9.01 -12.68
CA LEU A 73 -0.19 -8.85 -12.93
C LEU A 73 -0.44 -7.44 -13.46
N PRO A 74 -0.31 -7.19 -14.78
CA PRO A 74 -0.21 -5.85 -15.39
C PRO A 74 -1.43 -4.95 -15.18
N ALA A 75 -2.60 -5.56 -14.98
CA ALA A 75 -3.87 -4.87 -14.74
C ALA A 75 -4.77 -5.75 -13.87
N ALA A 76 -5.90 -5.19 -13.43
CA ALA A 76 -6.91 -5.94 -12.66
C ALA A 76 -7.40 -7.15 -13.48
N ASN A 77 -7.09 -8.36 -13.00
CA ASN A 77 -7.49 -9.63 -13.61
C ASN A 77 -7.60 -10.72 -12.53
N PRO A 78 -8.78 -10.89 -11.90
CA PRO A 78 -8.98 -11.84 -10.81
C PRO A 78 -8.65 -13.30 -11.16
N ALA A 79 -8.90 -13.71 -12.41
CA ALA A 79 -8.58 -15.07 -12.86
C ALA A 79 -7.07 -15.32 -12.95
N GLN A 80 -6.33 -14.37 -13.52
CA GLN A 80 -4.87 -14.44 -13.59
C GLN A 80 -4.25 -14.32 -12.18
N SER A 81 -4.75 -13.43 -11.34
CA SER A 81 -4.31 -13.29 -9.94
C SER A 81 -4.40 -14.63 -9.21
N ARG A 82 -5.53 -15.33 -9.36
CA ARG A 82 -5.72 -16.66 -8.76
C ARG A 82 -4.74 -17.71 -9.29
N ALA A 83 -4.48 -17.73 -10.59
CA ALA A 83 -3.50 -18.63 -11.20
C ALA A 83 -2.07 -18.37 -10.68
N LEU A 84 -1.67 -17.10 -10.57
CA LEU A 84 -0.36 -16.71 -10.03
C LEU A 84 -0.22 -17.06 -8.54
N ALA A 85 -1.25 -16.82 -7.74
CA ALA A 85 -1.24 -17.21 -6.33
C ALA A 85 -1.14 -18.73 -6.16
N GLN A 86 -1.86 -19.49 -6.99
CA GLN A 86 -1.76 -20.96 -6.99
C GLN A 86 -0.37 -21.44 -7.39
N GLU A 87 0.24 -20.83 -8.40
CA GLU A 87 1.62 -21.12 -8.81
C GLU A 87 2.61 -20.86 -7.67
N LEU A 88 2.54 -19.68 -7.04
CA LEU A 88 3.42 -19.32 -5.93
C LEU A 88 3.30 -20.29 -4.76
N VAL A 89 2.08 -20.67 -4.39
CA VAL A 89 1.84 -21.57 -3.25
C VAL A 89 2.22 -23.01 -3.57
N VAL A 90 1.83 -23.55 -4.75
CA VAL A 90 1.96 -24.97 -5.06
C VAL A 90 3.32 -25.32 -5.64
N LYS A 91 3.82 -24.50 -6.60
CA LYS A 91 5.10 -24.80 -7.28
C LYS A 91 6.28 -24.17 -6.56
N GLU A 92 6.21 -22.88 -6.24
CA GLU A 92 7.29 -22.16 -5.58
C GLU A 92 7.35 -22.43 -4.07
N LYS A 93 6.22 -22.88 -3.49
CA LYS A 93 6.08 -23.19 -2.06
C LYS A 93 6.35 -21.97 -1.16
N VAL A 94 5.83 -20.80 -1.55
CA VAL A 94 5.96 -19.60 -0.73
C VAL A 94 5.20 -19.76 0.60
N GLN A 95 5.82 -19.34 1.69
CA GLN A 95 5.21 -19.37 3.02
C GLN A 95 4.39 -18.11 3.32
N TYR A 96 4.69 -17.00 2.66
CA TYR A 96 4.03 -15.71 2.80
C TYR A 96 3.73 -15.13 1.43
N LEU A 97 2.60 -14.44 1.30
CA LEU A 97 2.28 -13.71 0.09
C LEU A 97 2.03 -12.24 0.44
N GLY A 98 2.63 -11.35 -0.35
CA GLY A 98 2.48 -9.91 -0.22
C GLY A 98 2.09 -9.26 -1.54
N GLY A 99 1.81 -7.96 -1.48
CA GLY A 99 1.55 -7.17 -2.67
C GLY A 99 0.07 -6.92 -2.89
N VAL A 100 -0.36 -7.22 -4.08
CA VAL A 100 -1.69 -7.04 -4.69
C VAL A 100 -2.11 -5.57 -4.77
N TYR A 101 -2.12 -5.08 -6.01
CA TYR A 101 -2.42 -3.67 -6.27
C TYR A 101 -3.92 -3.39 -6.32
N PHE A 102 -4.70 -4.22 -7.01
CA PHE A 102 -6.14 -4.02 -7.19
C PHE A 102 -6.99 -4.89 -6.26
N THR A 103 -8.08 -4.32 -5.76
CA THR A 103 -9.03 -4.98 -4.86
C THR A 103 -9.66 -6.27 -5.44
N PRO A 104 -10.13 -6.32 -6.71
CA PRO A 104 -10.72 -7.54 -7.25
C PRO A 104 -9.74 -8.73 -7.24
N ASP A 105 -8.45 -8.45 -7.45
CA ASP A 105 -7.39 -9.45 -7.45
C ASP A 105 -7.12 -9.99 -6.05
N ALA A 106 -7.08 -9.10 -5.05
CA ALA A 106 -6.94 -9.49 -3.65
C ALA A 106 -8.10 -10.39 -3.19
N MET A 107 -9.33 -9.99 -3.50
CA MET A 107 -10.52 -10.78 -3.13
C MET A 107 -10.55 -12.16 -3.80
N ALA A 108 -10.02 -12.27 -5.02
CA ALA A 108 -10.00 -13.54 -5.75
C ALA A 108 -9.03 -14.58 -5.15
N ILE A 109 -7.94 -14.15 -4.50
CA ILE A 109 -6.90 -15.05 -3.98
C ILE A 109 -7.09 -15.42 -2.51
N THR A 110 -7.80 -14.62 -1.71
CA THR A 110 -7.93 -14.86 -0.26
C THR A 110 -8.50 -16.22 0.09
N PRO A 111 -9.53 -16.82 -0.59
CA PRO A 111 -10.03 -18.15 -0.28
C PRO A 111 -8.97 -19.25 -0.55
N LEU A 112 -8.21 -19.12 -1.63
CA LEU A 112 -7.14 -20.06 -1.97
C LEU A 112 -6.03 -20.02 -0.91
N LEU A 113 -5.61 -18.83 -0.50
CA LEU A 113 -4.55 -18.65 0.49
C LEU A 113 -4.97 -19.17 1.87
N ALA A 114 -6.25 -19.01 2.23
CA ALA A 114 -6.81 -19.57 3.46
C ALA A 114 -6.71 -21.10 3.47
N GLN A 115 -7.06 -21.76 2.34
CA GLN A 115 -6.94 -23.22 2.20
C GLN A 115 -5.47 -23.68 2.23
N ALA A 116 -4.55 -22.89 1.66
CA ALA A 116 -3.13 -23.19 1.62
C ALA A 116 -2.38 -22.86 2.92
N ASN A 117 -3.06 -22.36 3.95
CA ASN A 117 -2.45 -21.89 5.20
C ASN A 117 -1.30 -20.88 4.94
N THR A 118 -1.54 -19.93 4.04
CA THR A 118 -0.58 -18.89 3.63
C THR A 118 -1.14 -17.52 3.98
N PRO A 119 -0.49 -16.71 4.83
CA PRO A 119 -0.96 -15.37 5.14
C PRO A 119 -0.74 -14.42 3.95
N LEU A 120 -1.63 -13.43 3.82
CA LEU A 120 -1.54 -12.36 2.83
C LEU A 120 -1.35 -11.02 3.51
N VAL A 121 -0.29 -10.31 3.13
CA VAL A 121 -0.06 -8.93 3.55
C VAL A 121 -0.33 -7.99 2.36
N ILE A 122 -1.37 -7.16 2.48
CA ILE A 122 -1.81 -6.25 1.42
C ILE A 122 -0.94 -4.99 1.42
N PHE A 123 -0.26 -4.73 0.29
CA PHE A 123 0.59 -3.55 0.10
C PHE A 123 -0.14 -2.35 -0.51
N ASN A 124 -1.29 -2.58 -1.17
CA ASN A 124 -2.06 -1.50 -1.81
C ASN A 124 -3.58 -1.70 -1.82
N ALA A 125 -4.09 -2.84 -2.27
CA ALA A 125 -5.54 -3.03 -2.48
C ALA A 125 -6.39 -2.46 -1.32
N ALA A 126 -7.30 -1.50 -1.61
CA ALA A 126 -7.71 -0.49 -0.63
C ALA A 126 -9.18 -0.54 -0.20
N THR A 127 -9.99 -1.52 -0.62
CA THR A 127 -11.36 -1.63 -0.07
C THR A 127 -11.38 -2.24 1.33
N SER A 128 -12.24 -1.74 2.20
CA SER A 128 -12.37 -2.21 3.58
C SER A 128 -12.79 -3.70 3.65
N ALA A 129 -13.66 -4.13 2.74
CA ALA A 129 -14.25 -5.47 2.73
C ALA A 129 -13.26 -6.64 2.53
N ILE A 130 -12.03 -6.41 2.04
CA ILE A 130 -11.04 -7.48 1.83
C ILE A 130 -10.80 -8.27 3.13
N MET A 131 -10.79 -7.60 4.28
CA MET A 131 -10.48 -8.23 5.57
C MET A 131 -11.55 -9.25 6.02
N ASN A 132 -12.77 -9.13 5.47
CA ASN A 132 -13.86 -10.06 5.75
C ASN A 132 -13.75 -11.37 4.95
N THR A 133 -12.88 -11.43 3.94
CA THR A 133 -12.75 -12.60 3.06
C THR A 133 -11.88 -13.71 3.64
N SER A 134 -11.00 -13.40 4.60
CA SER A 134 -10.14 -14.38 5.27
C SER A 134 -9.55 -13.83 6.57
N PRO A 135 -9.45 -14.64 7.63
CA PRO A 135 -8.74 -14.25 8.85
C PRO A 135 -7.21 -14.19 8.68
N LEU A 136 -6.68 -14.68 7.56
CA LEU A 136 -5.24 -14.72 7.28
C LEU A 136 -4.74 -13.49 6.48
N VAL A 137 -5.56 -12.44 6.35
CA VAL A 137 -5.19 -11.20 5.67
C VAL A 137 -4.82 -10.13 6.69
N VAL A 138 -3.72 -9.42 6.43
CA VAL A 138 -3.27 -8.22 7.17
C VAL A 138 -3.03 -7.10 6.16
N ARG A 139 -3.37 -5.88 6.50
CA ARG A 139 -3.13 -4.70 5.62
C ARG A 139 -2.09 -3.78 6.23
N THR A 140 -1.09 -3.43 5.43
CA THR A 140 -0.07 -2.43 5.79
C THR A 140 -0.15 -1.16 4.94
N SER A 141 -1.09 -1.11 3.98
CA SER A 141 -1.28 0.06 3.11
C SER A 141 -2.26 1.09 3.73
N PHE A 142 -3.47 1.14 3.25
CA PHE A 142 -4.53 2.06 3.65
C PHE A 142 -5.88 1.53 3.20
N THR A 143 -6.98 2.18 3.61
CA THR A 143 -8.27 2.05 2.92
C THR A 143 -8.66 3.38 2.29
N THR A 144 -9.38 3.35 1.18
CA THR A 144 -9.88 4.58 0.56
C THR A 144 -10.88 5.29 1.46
N ALA A 145 -11.62 4.55 2.28
CA ALA A 145 -12.48 5.14 3.30
C ALA A 145 -11.68 5.96 4.33
N GLN A 146 -10.54 5.41 4.81
CA GLN A 146 -9.66 6.06 5.77
C GLN A 146 -9.06 7.36 5.22
N THR A 147 -8.55 7.32 4.00
CA THR A 147 -7.92 8.48 3.36
C THR A 147 -8.93 9.53 2.90
N THR A 148 -10.20 9.16 2.70
CA THR A 148 -11.24 10.06 2.20
C THR A 148 -12.03 10.74 3.32
N HIS A 149 -12.26 10.05 4.44
CA HIS A 149 -13.15 10.53 5.49
C HIS A 149 -12.87 11.98 5.95
N PRO A 150 -11.61 12.42 6.16
CA PRO A 150 -11.34 13.81 6.57
C PRO A 150 -11.81 14.85 5.56
N LEU A 151 -11.83 14.52 4.25
CA LEU A 151 -12.16 15.48 3.19
C LEU A 151 -13.60 15.98 3.24
N GLY A 152 -14.53 15.18 3.74
CA GLY A 152 -15.93 15.60 3.85
C GLY A 152 -16.09 16.79 4.80
N LYS A 153 -15.45 16.72 5.98
CA LYS A 153 -15.45 17.86 6.93
C LYS A 153 -14.66 19.04 6.37
N ILE A 154 -13.50 18.81 5.77
CA ILE A 154 -12.68 19.88 5.18
C ILE A 154 -13.49 20.65 4.12
N ALA A 155 -14.19 19.96 3.24
CA ALA A 155 -15.02 20.60 2.21
C ALA A 155 -16.10 21.52 2.84
N SER A 156 -16.78 21.04 3.89
CA SER A 156 -17.78 21.84 4.61
C SER A 156 -17.16 23.04 5.32
N ASP A 157 -16.03 22.87 6.01
CA ASP A 157 -15.30 23.93 6.70
C ASP A 157 -14.81 25.03 5.73
N GLU A 158 -14.46 24.65 4.51
CA GLU A 158 -14.10 25.56 3.42
C GLU A 158 -15.32 26.20 2.74
N GLY A 159 -16.53 25.98 3.24
CA GLY A 159 -17.76 26.64 2.80
C GLY A 159 -18.49 25.95 1.64
N VAL A 160 -18.07 24.76 1.21
CA VAL A 160 -18.81 23.96 0.22
C VAL A 160 -20.13 23.50 0.85
N LYS A 161 -21.25 23.78 0.21
CA LYS A 161 -22.59 23.34 0.63
C LYS A 161 -23.15 22.23 -0.25
N LYS A 162 -22.78 22.23 -1.52
CA LYS A 162 -23.20 21.22 -2.51
C LYS A 162 -21.98 20.64 -3.19
N ALA A 163 -21.88 19.33 -3.22
CA ALA A 163 -20.81 18.60 -3.90
C ALA A 163 -21.38 17.56 -4.87
N ILE A 164 -20.64 17.32 -5.96
CA ILE A 164 -20.82 16.15 -6.82
C ILE A 164 -19.68 15.17 -6.54
N THR A 165 -19.97 13.88 -6.50
CA THR A 165 -18.95 12.82 -6.41
C THR A 165 -18.77 12.13 -7.74
N VAL A 166 -17.50 11.89 -8.13
CA VAL A 166 -17.12 11.19 -9.36
C VAL A 166 -16.09 10.13 -9.02
N VAL A 167 -16.43 8.86 -9.13
CA VAL A 167 -15.54 7.77 -8.74
C VAL A 167 -15.46 6.67 -9.78
N SER A 168 -14.34 5.96 -9.85
CA SER A 168 -14.25 4.72 -10.61
C SER A 168 -15.13 3.65 -9.97
N ASP A 169 -15.91 2.93 -10.81
CA ASP A 169 -16.92 1.97 -10.37
C ASP A 169 -16.28 0.62 -10.00
N TYR A 170 -15.71 0.56 -8.80
CA TYR A 170 -15.17 -0.65 -8.16
C TYR A 170 -15.05 -0.42 -6.64
N GLY A 171 -14.73 -1.46 -5.88
CA GLY A 171 -14.74 -1.42 -4.41
C GLY A 171 -14.17 -0.16 -3.77
N PRO A 172 -12.89 0.21 -4.01
CA PRO A 172 -12.31 1.44 -3.47
C PRO A 172 -13.03 2.73 -3.85
N GLY A 173 -13.57 2.80 -5.07
CA GLY A 173 -14.35 3.98 -5.50
C GLY A 173 -15.65 4.13 -4.72
N VAL A 174 -16.36 3.03 -4.53
CA VAL A 174 -17.59 3.00 -3.72
C VAL A 174 -17.29 3.35 -2.26
N ASP A 175 -16.21 2.81 -1.70
CA ASP A 175 -15.78 3.12 -0.33
C ASP A 175 -15.43 4.62 -0.17
N ALA A 176 -14.72 5.19 -1.15
CA ALA A 176 -14.37 6.61 -1.17
C ALA A 176 -15.63 7.50 -1.25
N GLU A 177 -16.54 7.20 -2.19
CA GLU A 177 -17.81 7.93 -2.34
C GLU A 177 -18.60 7.93 -1.03
N ASN A 178 -18.78 6.76 -0.42
CA ASN A 178 -19.53 6.60 0.82
C ASN A 178 -18.87 7.33 2.00
N ALA A 179 -17.55 7.25 2.12
CA ALA A 179 -16.80 7.91 3.19
C ALA A 179 -16.89 9.46 3.07
N PHE A 180 -16.71 9.99 1.86
CA PHE A 180 -16.86 11.43 1.61
C PHE A 180 -18.28 11.88 1.91
N LYS A 181 -19.28 11.23 1.30
CA LYS A 181 -20.69 11.56 1.47
C LYS A 181 -21.09 11.58 2.94
N LYS A 182 -20.79 10.49 3.68
CA LYS A 182 -21.11 10.38 5.10
C LYS A 182 -20.50 11.52 5.93
N ALA A 183 -19.22 11.82 5.72
CA ALA A 183 -18.52 12.86 6.47
C ALA A 183 -19.00 14.28 6.07
N PHE A 184 -19.25 14.51 4.78
CA PHE A 184 -19.71 15.80 4.25
C PHE A 184 -21.13 16.13 4.69
N GLU A 185 -22.05 15.16 4.63
CA GLU A 185 -23.43 15.32 5.06
C GLU A 185 -23.54 15.48 6.59
N ALA A 186 -22.72 14.76 7.38
CA ALA A 186 -22.61 14.94 8.83
C ALA A 186 -22.11 16.35 9.20
N ALA A 187 -21.33 16.99 8.31
CA ALA A 187 -20.85 18.37 8.48
C ALA A 187 -21.80 19.42 7.87
N GLY A 188 -23.02 19.04 7.46
CA GLY A 188 -24.06 19.94 6.93
C GLY A 188 -23.96 20.23 5.43
N GLY A 189 -23.16 19.49 4.67
CA GLY A 189 -23.13 19.53 3.21
C GLY A 189 -24.20 18.65 2.58
N GLN A 190 -24.34 18.73 1.25
CA GLN A 190 -25.24 17.90 0.45
C GLN A 190 -24.50 17.37 -0.77
N VAL A 191 -24.48 16.05 -0.97
CA VAL A 191 -24.08 15.45 -2.25
C VAL A 191 -25.29 15.48 -3.19
N VAL A 192 -25.21 16.34 -4.23
CA VAL A 192 -26.32 16.57 -5.17
C VAL A 192 -26.37 15.54 -6.28
N GLU A 193 -25.23 14.94 -6.61
CA GLU A 193 -25.11 13.91 -7.64
C GLU A 193 -23.94 12.98 -7.34
N ALA A 194 -24.09 11.71 -7.67
CA ALA A 194 -23.06 10.69 -7.58
C ALA A 194 -22.86 10.02 -8.95
N VAL A 195 -21.66 10.14 -9.50
CA VAL A 195 -21.29 9.61 -10.80
C VAL A 195 -20.27 8.49 -10.62
N ARG A 196 -20.61 7.30 -11.11
CA ARG A 196 -19.66 6.18 -11.18
C ARG A 196 -19.30 5.92 -12.62
N MET A 197 -18.02 5.78 -12.90
CA MET A 197 -17.49 5.59 -14.25
C MET A 197 -16.65 4.32 -14.35
N PRO A 198 -16.62 3.63 -15.48
CA PRO A 198 -15.75 2.49 -15.71
C PRO A 198 -14.28 2.81 -15.42
N MET A 199 -13.52 1.84 -14.87
CA MET A 199 -12.09 2.01 -14.55
C MET A 199 -11.22 2.35 -15.76
N ASN A 200 -11.66 2.01 -16.97
CA ASN A 200 -10.96 2.27 -18.23
C ASN A 200 -11.44 3.53 -18.94
N THR A 201 -12.17 4.42 -18.27
CA THR A 201 -12.60 5.71 -18.83
C THR A 201 -11.37 6.55 -19.17
N THR A 202 -11.32 7.09 -20.40
CA THR A 202 -10.24 7.95 -20.90
C THR A 202 -10.73 9.33 -21.37
N ASP A 203 -12.00 9.46 -21.73
CA ASP A 203 -12.64 10.76 -22.04
C ASP A 203 -13.44 11.23 -20.83
N PHE A 204 -12.97 12.31 -20.23
CA PHE A 204 -13.61 12.93 -19.06
C PHE A 204 -14.46 14.14 -19.41
N SER A 205 -14.55 14.55 -20.68
CA SER A 205 -15.31 15.74 -21.12
C SER A 205 -16.79 15.67 -20.73
N PRO A 206 -17.50 14.55 -20.91
CA PRO A 206 -18.90 14.44 -20.47
C PRO A 206 -19.04 14.55 -18.95
N ILE A 207 -18.05 14.04 -18.19
CA ILE A 207 -18.04 14.13 -16.74
C ILE A 207 -17.85 15.58 -16.27
N MET A 208 -16.91 16.31 -16.88
CA MET A 208 -16.69 17.72 -16.55
C MET A 208 -17.91 18.59 -16.88
N GLN A 209 -18.65 18.27 -17.96
CA GLN A 209 -19.92 18.93 -18.25
C GLN A 209 -20.97 18.66 -17.17
N ARG A 210 -21.10 17.40 -16.70
CA ARG A 210 -22.01 17.07 -15.59
C ARG A 210 -21.65 17.82 -14.30
N VAL A 211 -20.35 17.92 -14.00
CA VAL A 211 -19.88 18.73 -12.84
C VAL A 211 -20.36 20.16 -12.96
N ARG A 212 -20.22 20.77 -14.14
CA ARG A 212 -20.67 22.15 -14.41
C ARG A 212 -22.16 22.32 -14.23
N ASP A 213 -22.95 21.38 -14.77
CA ASP A 213 -24.41 21.45 -14.79
C ASP A 213 -25.06 21.09 -13.45
N SER A 214 -24.32 20.41 -12.56
CA SER A 214 -24.84 19.95 -11.26
C SER A 214 -25.20 21.06 -10.28
N GLY A 215 -24.69 22.29 -10.50
CA GLY A 215 -24.81 23.40 -9.55
C GLY A 215 -24.03 23.18 -8.25
N ALA A 216 -23.14 22.18 -8.20
CA ALA A 216 -22.24 21.96 -7.08
C ALA A 216 -21.10 22.99 -7.09
N THR A 217 -20.62 23.36 -5.89
CA THR A 217 -19.43 24.20 -5.72
C THR A 217 -18.21 23.36 -5.26
N GLY A 218 -18.42 22.05 -5.03
CA GLY A 218 -17.38 21.09 -4.71
C GLY A 218 -17.47 19.87 -5.63
N LEU A 219 -16.31 19.40 -6.06
CA LEU A 219 -16.10 18.11 -6.73
C LEU A 219 -15.27 17.22 -5.81
N PHE A 220 -15.79 16.05 -5.49
CA PHE A 220 -15.01 14.96 -4.93
C PHE A 220 -14.74 13.93 -6.03
N ALA A 221 -13.48 13.49 -6.20
CA ALA A 221 -13.17 12.43 -7.15
C ALA A 221 -12.24 11.37 -6.58
N PHE A 222 -12.44 10.12 -7.04
CA PHE A 222 -11.52 9.01 -6.82
C PHE A 222 -11.30 8.20 -8.09
N LEU A 223 -10.04 8.05 -8.48
CA LEU A 223 -9.56 7.18 -9.55
C LEU A 223 -8.30 6.44 -9.06
N PRO A 224 -8.04 5.20 -9.53
CA PRO A 224 -6.78 4.54 -9.24
C PRO A 224 -5.60 5.33 -9.80
N SER A 225 -4.51 5.47 -9.03
CA SER A 225 -3.31 6.22 -9.42
C SER A 225 -2.73 5.71 -10.74
N GLY A 226 -2.29 6.65 -11.58
CA GLY A 226 -1.69 6.39 -12.89
C GLY A 226 -2.38 7.15 -14.04
N PRO A 227 -2.43 6.62 -15.26
CA PRO A 227 -2.97 7.33 -16.41
C PRO A 227 -4.37 7.94 -16.23
N PRO A 228 -5.34 7.28 -15.56
CA PRO A 228 -6.67 7.87 -15.35
C PRO A 228 -6.64 9.17 -14.53
N THR A 229 -5.84 9.24 -13.48
CA THR A 229 -5.74 10.45 -12.64
C THR A 229 -5.12 11.62 -13.39
N LEU A 230 -4.10 11.36 -14.21
CA LEU A 230 -3.49 12.38 -15.08
C LEU A 230 -4.51 13.01 -16.02
N GLY A 231 -5.28 12.17 -16.71
CA GLY A 231 -6.33 12.63 -17.64
C GLY A 231 -7.41 13.43 -16.93
N PHE A 232 -7.87 12.97 -15.76
CA PHE A 232 -8.92 13.63 -15.00
C PHE A 232 -8.51 15.03 -14.50
N VAL A 233 -7.32 15.16 -13.92
CA VAL A 233 -6.80 16.46 -13.42
C VAL A 233 -6.62 17.43 -14.57
N LYS A 234 -6.10 16.99 -15.72
CA LYS A 234 -5.99 17.82 -16.91
C LYS A 234 -7.35 18.29 -17.40
N ALA A 235 -8.31 17.38 -17.55
CA ALA A 235 -9.67 17.72 -17.98
C ALA A 235 -10.34 18.73 -17.03
N PHE A 236 -10.19 18.59 -15.73
CA PHE A 236 -10.69 19.55 -14.73
C PHE A 236 -10.14 20.97 -14.97
N ASN A 237 -8.85 21.10 -15.24
CA ASN A 237 -8.24 22.40 -15.50
C ASN A 237 -8.62 22.98 -16.87
N GLU A 238 -8.55 22.16 -17.93
CA GLU A 238 -8.81 22.58 -19.31
C GLU A 238 -10.25 23.01 -19.53
N THR A 239 -11.20 22.41 -18.83
CA THR A 239 -12.61 22.79 -18.89
C THR A 239 -12.96 24.03 -18.07
N GLY A 240 -11.98 24.63 -17.37
CA GLY A 240 -12.15 25.89 -16.64
C GLY A 240 -12.97 25.76 -15.35
N LEU A 241 -13.22 24.57 -14.83
CA LEU A 241 -13.99 24.35 -13.60
C LEU A 241 -13.31 25.01 -12.39
N LYS A 242 -11.97 24.96 -12.32
CA LYS A 242 -11.19 25.67 -11.28
C LYS A 242 -11.43 27.17 -11.33
N ALA A 243 -11.39 27.77 -12.53
CA ALA A 243 -11.64 29.19 -12.73
C ALA A 243 -13.10 29.57 -12.42
N ALA A 244 -14.05 28.66 -12.59
CA ALA A 244 -15.44 28.81 -12.20
C ALA A 244 -15.69 28.68 -10.69
N GLY A 245 -14.65 28.46 -9.88
CA GLY A 245 -14.73 28.39 -8.42
C GLY A 245 -15.09 27.00 -7.85
N ILE A 246 -15.10 25.94 -8.68
CA ILE A 246 -15.31 24.57 -8.19
C ILE A 246 -14.10 24.14 -7.38
N LYS A 247 -14.29 23.82 -6.11
CA LYS A 247 -13.26 23.28 -5.23
C LYS A 247 -13.13 21.77 -5.44
N PHE A 248 -11.89 21.30 -5.57
CA PHE A 248 -11.61 19.91 -5.91
C PHE A 248 -10.97 19.18 -4.71
N TYR A 249 -11.58 18.05 -4.32
CA TYR A 249 -11.15 17.20 -3.23
C TYR A 249 -10.95 15.77 -3.73
N ALA A 250 -9.87 15.13 -3.31
CA ALA A 250 -9.57 13.75 -3.66
C ALA A 250 -8.63 13.11 -2.62
N PRO A 251 -8.62 11.79 -2.45
CA PRO A 251 -7.51 11.13 -1.78
C PRO A 251 -6.24 11.24 -2.63
N GLY A 252 -5.12 10.94 -2.01
CA GLY A 252 -3.80 11.21 -2.58
C GLY A 252 -3.42 10.40 -3.80
N ASP A 253 -4.23 9.43 -4.18
CA ASP A 253 -4.13 8.72 -5.46
C ASP A 253 -4.09 9.68 -6.65
N LEU A 254 -4.80 10.81 -6.53
CA LEU A 254 -4.92 11.81 -7.60
C LEU A 254 -3.63 12.60 -7.83
N THR A 255 -2.80 12.76 -6.81
CA THR A 255 -1.57 13.57 -6.85
C THR A 255 -0.37 12.77 -6.36
N GLN A 256 -0.28 11.47 -6.73
CA GLN A 256 0.90 10.70 -6.37
C GLN A 256 2.18 11.37 -6.89
N GLU A 257 3.25 11.26 -6.14
CA GLU A 257 4.50 12.00 -6.40
C GLU A 257 5.06 11.78 -7.80
N SER A 258 4.98 10.55 -8.31
CA SER A 258 5.47 10.20 -9.65
C SER A 258 4.70 10.87 -10.80
N ASP A 259 3.47 11.32 -10.55
CA ASP A 259 2.63 11.98 -11.57
C ASP A 259 2.78 13.51 -11.56
N LEU A 260 3.30 14.10 -10.46
CA LEU A 260 3.44 15.54 -10.32
C LEU A 260 4.25 16.20 -11.44
N PRO A 261 5.37 15.62 -11.95
CA PRO A 261 6.09 16.20 -13.09
C PRO A 261 5.23 16.30 -14.36
N ALA A 262 4.35 15.33 -14.62
CA ALA A 262 3.48 15.30 -15.79
C ALA A 262 2.24 16.19 -15.63
N LEU A 263 1.77 16.41 -14.40
CA LEU A 263 0.68 17.32 -14.07
C LEU A 263 1.12 18.79 -14.09
N GLY A 264 2.35 19.06 -13.66
CA GLY A 264 2.90 20.41 -13.63
C GLY A 264 2.00 21.39 -12.87
N SER A 265 1.80 22.58 -13.44
CA SER A 265 0.94 23.62 -12.86
C SER A 265 -0.54 23.24 -12.76
N ALA A 266 -0.99 22.22 -13.47
CA ALA A 266 -2.38 21.74 -13.35
C ALA A 266 -2.67 21.16 -11.95
N ALA A 267 -1.64 20.62 -11.27
CA ALA A 267 -1.78 20.12 -9.92
C ALA A 267 -1.58 21.18 -8.82
N GLU A 268 -0.99 22.34 -9.16
CA GLU A 268 -0.63 23.37 -8.15
C GLU A 268 -1.83 23.85 -7.34
N GLY A 269 -1.72 23.79 -6.01
CA GLY A 269 -2.78 24.15 -5.07
C GLY A 269 -3.86 23.08 -4.91
N LEU A 270 -3.79 21.92 -5.58
CA LEU A 270 -4.71 20.82 -5.31
C LEU A 270 -4.45 20.27 -3.91
N LYS A 271 -5.54 20.11 -3.15
CA LYS A 271 -5.50 19.51 -1.81
C LYS A 271 -5.97 18.07 -1.88
N THR A 272 -5.17 17.18 -1.31
CA THR A 272 -5.48 15.76 -1.18
C THR A 272 -5.28 15.29 0.25
N SER A 273 -6.02 14.28 0.66
CA SER A 273 -5.87 13.63 1.96
C SER A 273 -5.26 12.25 1.76
N PHE A 274 -4.13 11.96 2.43
CA PHE A 274 -3.46 10.68 2.25
C PHE A 274 -2.61 10.27 3.45
N HIS A 275 -2.20 9.00 3.45
CA HIS A 275 -1.43 8.40 4.53
C HIS A 275 0.09 8.58 4.41
N TYR A 276 0.59 9.10 3.28
CA TYR A 276 2.02 9.25 3.02
C TYR A 276 2.31 10.37 2.01
N SER A 277 3.45 11.01 2.17
CA SER A 277 4.14 11.84 1.18
C SER A 277 5.62 11.47 1.15
N VAL A 278 6.24 11.42 -0.02
CA VAL A 278 7.70 11.26 -0.13
C VAL A 278 8.46 12.40 0.56
N ALA A 279 7.81 13.57 0.69
CA ALA A 279 8.35 14.73 1.39
C ALA A 279 8.08 14.72 2.91
N HIS A 280 7.55 13.63 3.49
CA HIS A 280 7.33 13.53 4.94
C HIS A 280 8.63 13.75 5.72
N ASP A 281 8.63 14.70 6.66
CA ASP A 281 9.84 15.11 7.37
C ASP A 281 10.05 14.27 8.64
N SER A 282 10.66 13.11 8.48
CA SER A 282 11.10 12.25 9.58
C SER A 282 12.44 11.58 9.26
N PRO A 283 13.23 11.18 10.27
CA PRO A 283 14.45 10.40 10.06
C PRO A 283 14.18 9.06 9.35
N GLU A 284 13.08 8.39 9.71
CA GLU A 284 12.66 7.11 9.14
C GLU A 284 12.35 7.25 7.65
N ASN A 285 11.63 8.33 7.27
CA ASN A 285 11.36 8.59 5.87
C ASN A 285 12.63 8.93 5.08
N LYS A 286 13.54 9.71 5.63
CA LYS A 286 14.82 10.03 4.96
C LYS A 286 15.62 8.78 4.68
N ALA A 287 15.76 7.88 5.66
CA ALA A 287 16.46 6.60 5.48
C ALA A 287 15.76 5.69 4.46
N PHE A 288 14.43 5.60 4.52
CA PHE A 288 13.63 4.85 3.57
C PHE A 288 13.79 5.39 2.14
N VAL A 289 13.61 6.69 1.93
CA VAL A 289 13.72 7.33 0.61
C VAL A 289 15.10 7.10 0.02
N GLU A 290 16.17 7.27 0.81
CA GLU A 290 17.55 7.01 0.34
C GLU A 290 17.73 5.56 -0.12
N ALA A 291 17.23 4.58 0.64
CA ALA A 291 17.33 3.18 0.29
C ALA A 291 16.45 2.82 -0.93
N ALA A 292 15.20 3.32 -0.98
CA ALA A 292 14.26 3.04 -2.06
C ALA A 292 14.67 3.68 -3.39
N VAL A 293 15.30 4.86 -3.36
CA VAL A 293 15.81 5.52 -4.57
C VAL A 293 16.95 4.72 -5.21
N LYS A 294 17.76 4.02 -4.43
CA LYS A 294 18.79 3.12 -4.97
C LYS A 294 18.18 1.98 -5.77
N ALA A 295 17.01 1.49 -5.38
CA ALA A 295 16.31 0.42 -6.06
C ALA A 295 15.51 0.91 -7.29
N ILE A 296 14.79 2.03 -7.17
CA ILE A 296 13.92 2.53 -8.25
C ILE A 296 14.66 3.41 -9.27
N GLY A 297 15.82 3.92 -8.90
CA GLY A 297 16.70 4.74 -9.76
C GLY A 297 16.44 6.25 -9.72
N SER A 298 15.30 6.72 -9.20
CA SER A 298 14.95 8.14 -9.15
C SER A 298 13.93 8.45 -8.07
N ALA A 299 14.19 9.50 -7.26
CA ALA A 299 13.22 9.99 -6.27
C ALA A 299 11.89 10.45 -6.91
N GLY A 300 11.94 10.97 -8.14
CA GLY A 300 10.72 11.38 -8.87
C GLY A 300 9.83 10.23 -9.33
N GLN A 301 10.27 8.98 -9.19
CA GLN A 301 9.47 7.78 -9.46
C GLN A 301 8.96 7.11 -8.19
N LEU A 302 9.49 7.51 -7.03
CA LEU A 302 9.08 6.96 -5.75
C LEU A 302 7.69 7.50 -5.35
N SER A 303 6.85 6.62 -4.83
CA SER A 303 5.49 6.95 -4.43
C SER A 303 4.99 6.02 -3.31
N PHE A 304 3.79 6.27 -2.84
CA PHE A 304 3.18 5.59 -1.68
C PHE A 304 3.16 4.04 -1.72
N PRO A 305 3.07 3.35 -2.88
CA PRO A 305 3.09 1.88 -2.86
C PRO A 305 4.40 1.30 -2.32
N ALA A 306 5.50 2.07 -2.45
CA ALA A 306 6.78 1.66 -1.86
C ALA A 306 6.74 1.67 -0.32
N ALA A 307 6.09 2.67 0.30
CA ALA A 307 5.91 2.70 1.75
C ALA A 307 5.02 1.54 2.24
N GLY A 308 3.93 1.22 1.50
CA GLY A 308 3.08 0.07 1.80
C GLY A 308 3.82 -1.27 1.73
N ALA A 309 4.71 -1.44 0.76
CA ALA A 309 5.54 -2.63 0.61
C ALA A 309 6.66 -2.70 1.67
N TYR A 310 7.27 -1.58 2.02
CA TYR A 310 8.25 -1.48 3.11
C TYR A 310 7.66 -1.97 4.44
N ASP A 311 6.51 -1.41 4.82
CA ASP A 311 5.79 -1.84 6.02
C ASP A 311 5.26 -3.27 5.90
N GLY A 312 4.92 -3.70 4.68
CA GLY A 312 4.54 -5.08 4.41
C GLY A 312 5.64 -6.06 4.72
N MET A 313 6.88 -5.76 4.33
CA MET A 313 8.04 -6.58 4.68
C MET A 313 8.32 -6.54 6.18
N HIS A 314 8.14 -5.39 6.86
CA HIS A 314 8.23 -5.31 8.31
C HIS A 314 7.30 -6.32 8.99
N VAL A 315 6.03 -6.34 8.58
CA VAL A 315 5.03 -7.27 9.14
C VAL A 315 5.38 -8.72 8.81
N ILE A 316 5.81 -9.02 7.57
CA ILE A 316 6.23 -10.38 7.17
C ILE A 316 7.42 -10.84 8.03
N TYR A 317 8.42 -9.99 8.28
CA TYR A 317 9.57 -10.34 9.14
C TYR A 317 9.13 -10.66 10.57
N LYS A 318 8.18 -9.87 11.13
CA LYS A 318 7.60 -10.14 12.45
C LYS A 318 6.81 -11.45 12.50
N MET A 319 6.11 -11.80 11.43
CA MET A 319 5.44 -13.09 11.28
C MET A 319 6.45 -14.25 11.28
N ILE A 320 7.56 -14.12 10.54
CA ILE A 320 8.64 -15.11 10.49
C ILE A 320 9.32 -15.26 11.87
N GLU A 321 9.61 -14.13 12.54
CA GLU A 321 10.17 -14.14 13.89
C GLU A 321 9.30 -14.93 14.87
N ALA A 322 7.98 -14.74 14.79
CA ALA A 322 7.03 -15.38 15.71
C ALA A 322 6.85 -16.88 15.43
N THR A 323 6.93 -17.29 14.17
CA THR A 323 6.77 -18.70 13.76
C THR A 323 8.07 -19.47 13.75
N ASP A 324 9.23 -18.80 13.90
CA ASP A 324 10.55 -19.38 13.74
C ASP A 324 10.70 -20.09 12.38
N GLY A 325 10.25 -19.40 11.32
CA GLY A 325 10.26 -19.89 9.94
C GLY A 325 9.25 -21.00 9.60
N LYS A 326 8.51 -21.51 10.58
CA LYS A 326 7.52 -22.58 10.35
C LYS A 326 6.25 -22.04 9.68
N GLN A 327 5.67 -22.84 8.79
CA GLN A 327 4.41 -22.48 8.11
C GLN A 327 3.22 -22.63 9.06
N ASP A 328 2.93 -21.59 9.80
CA ASP A 328 1.77 -21.45 10.67
C ASP A 328 1.13 -20.07 10.49
N ALA A 329 0.26 -19.96 9.49
CA ALA A 329 -0.35 -18.68 9.12
C ALA A 329 -1.21 -18.09 10.24
N LYS A 330 -1.88 -18.92 11.03
CA LYS A 330 -2.70 -18.45 12.16
C LYS A 330 -1.81 -17.80 13.23
N LYS A 331 -0.74 -18.49 13.64
CA LYS A 331 0.21 -17.96 14.60
C LYS A 331 0.90 -16.71 14.08
N ALA A 332 1.27 -16.70 12.79
CA ALA A 332 1.88 -15.55 12.12
C ALA A 332 0.99 -14.31 12.20
N VAL A 333 -0.30 -14.44 11.84
CA VAL A 333 -1.26 -13.33 11.87
C VAL A 333 -1.58 -12.88 13.31
N GLU A 334 -1.77 -13.83 14.26
CA GLU A 334 -2.01 -13.47 15.66
C GLU A 334 -0.84 -12.67 16.26
N ALA A 335 0.40 -13.00 15.90
CA ALA A 335 1.58 -12.32 16.41
C ALA A 335 1.71 -10.85 15.99
N VAL A 336 1.05 -10.46 14.89
CA VAL A 336 1.13 -9.08 14.40
C VAL A 336 -0.11 -8.24 14.73
N LYS A 337 -1.12 -8.83 15.37
CA LYS A 337 -2.25 -8.07 15.91
C LYS A 337 -1.78 -7.17 17.04
N GLY A 338 -2.09 -5.88 16.97
CA GLY A 338 -1.63 -4.87 17.91
C GLY A 338 -0.17 -4.43 17.75
N LEU A 339 0.56 -4.98 16.76
CA LEU A 339 1.92 -4.57 16.46
C LEU A 339 1.96 -3.08 16.09
N SER A 340 2.84 -2.33 16.73
CA SER A 340 3.06 -0.90 16.49
C SER A 340 4.52 -0.64 16.15
N TRP A 341 4.76 0.27 15.21
CA TRP A 341 6.12 0.71 14.84
C TRP A 341 6.11 2.13 14.27
N THR A 342 7.29 2.73 14.16
CA THR A 342 7.48 3.98 13.43
C THR A 342 7.83 3.67 11.98
N SER A 343 6.89 3.94 11.09
CA SER A 343 7.01 3.76 9.64
C SER A 343 7.61 5.03 8.99
N PRO A 344 8.09 4.97 7.73
CA PRO A 344 8.42 6.16 6.94
C PRO A 344 7.31 7.22 6.87
N ARG A 345 6.07 6.85 7.14
CA ARG A 345 4.89 7.73 7.15
C ARG A 345 4.40 8.12 8.56
N GLY A 346 5.23 7.93 9.58
CA GLY A 346 4.90 8.20 10.98
C GLY A 346 4.44 6.94 11.74
N PRO A 347 3.84 7.10 12.93
CA PRO A 347 3.41 5.99 13.76
C PRO A 347 2.28 5.20 13.12
N VAL A 348 2.38 3.88 13.17
CA VAL A 348 1.39 2.95 12.63
C VAL A 348 1.15 1.78 13.58
N ARG A 349 -0.05 1.18 13.50
CA ARG A 349 -0.43 0.01 14.30
C ARG A 349 -1.37 -0.90 13.50
N ILE A 350 -1.21 -2.21 13.63
CA ILE A 350 -2.20 -3.20 13.14
C ILE A 350 -3.31 -3.33 14.19
N GLU A 351 -4.54 -3.00 13.83
CA GLU A 351 -5.70 -3.16 14.72
C GLU A 351 -5.94 -4.65 15.03
N PRO A 352 -6.07 -5.03 16.31
CA PRO A 352 -6.21 -6.43 16.71
C PRO A 352 -7.47 -7.10 16.11
N GLU A 353 -8.60 -6.40 16.13
CA GLU A 353 -9.89 -6.96 15.70
C GLU A 353 -10.00 -7.00 14.17
N THR A 354 -9.56 -5.94 13.50
CA THR A 354 -9.79 -5.76 12.06
C THR A 354 -8.62 -6.16 11.19
N ARG A 355 -7.40 -6.18 11.74
CA ARG A 355 -6.13 -6.37 11.03
C ARG A 355 -5.85 -5.30 9.96
N HIS A 356 -6.62 -4.22 9.96
CA HIS A 356 -6.31 -2.99 9.23
C HIS A 356 -5.19 -2.22 9.92
N ILE A 357 -4.52 -1.37 9.15
CA ILE A 357 -3.56 -0.43 9.71
C ILE A 357 -4.30 0.81 10.26
N THR A 358 -3.95 1.21 11.47
CA THR A 358 -4.22 2.54 12.03
C THR A 358 -3.00 3.41 11.81
N GLN A 359 -3.19 4.63 11.32
CA GLN A 359 -2.11 5.50 10.89
C GLN A 359 -2.55 6.97 10.87
N ASN A 360 -1.59 7.88 10.78
CA ASN A 360 -1.90 9.27 10.50
C ASN A 360 -2.40 9.44 9.06
N ILE A 361 -3.35 10.33 8.87
CA ILE A 361 -3.77 10.82 7.57
C ILE A 361 -3.39 12.30 7.50
N TYR A 362 -2.82 12.70 6.39
CA TYR A 362 -2.30 14.05 6.16
C TYR A 362 -3.14 14.75 5.10
N LEU A 363 -3.60 15.97 5.40
CA LEU A 363 -4.02 16.89 4.34
C LEU A 363 -2.76 17.42 3.68
N ARG A 364 -2.65 17.25 2.37
CA ARG A 364 -1.50 17.67 1.59
C ARG A 364 -1.93 18.68 0.54
N GLU A 365 -1.06 19.59 0.21
CA GLU A 365 -1.23 20.55 -0.89
C GLU A 365 -0.06 20.42 -1.86
N VAL A 366 -0.35 20.37 -3.14
CA VAL A 366 0.67 20.38 -4.18
C VAL A 366 1.26 21.77 -4.28
N ALA A 367 2.54 21.90 -3.97
CA ALA A 367 3.29 23.16 -3.99
C ALA A 367 4.68 22.95 -4.59
N LYS A 368 5.35 24.02 -4.98
CA LYS A 368 6.77 23.97 -5.38
C LYS A 368 7.66 23.82 -4.14
N GLY A 369 8.52 22.81 -4.17
CA GLY A 369 9.59 22.63 -3.22
C GLY A 369 10.74 23.64 -3.44
N ALA A 370 11.75 23.59 -2.57
CA ALA A 370 12.92 24.46 -2.66
C ALA A 370 13.74 24.27 -3.94
N ASP A 371 13.68 23.08 -4.55
CA ASP A 371 14.32 22.74 -5.82
C ASP A 371 13.46 23.08 -7.07
N GLY A 372 12.32 23.76 -6.86
CA GLY A 372 11.37 24.15 -7.90
C GLY A 372 10.47 23.03 -8.44
N LYS A 373 10.62 21.79 -7.94
CA LYS A 373 9.75 20.66 -8.31
C LYS A 373 8.46 20.69 -7.50
N TYR A 374 7.40 20.13 -8.06
CA TYR A 374 6.16 19.95 -7.32
C TYR A 374 6.28 18.80 -6.32
N VAL A 375 5.76 19.04 -5.12
CA VAL A 375 5.72 18.08 -4.00
C VAL A 375 4.35 18.14 -3.32
N ASN A 376 3.94 17.06 -2.68
CA ASN A 376 2.79 17.04 -1.78
C ASN A 376 3.26 17.50 -0.38
N LYS A 377 3.04 18.79 -0.08
CA LYS A 377 3.36 19.35 1.23
C LYS A 377 2.27 19.01 2.23
N GLU A 378 2.63 18.38 3.33
CA GLU A 378 1.72 18.14 4.45
C GLU A 378 1.38 19.45 5.16
N ILE A 379 0.10 19.79 5.28
CA ILE A 379 -0.37 21.04 5.87
C ILE A 379 -1.21 20.83 7.13
N GLN A 380 -1.74 19.61 7.33
CA GLN A 380 -2.48 19.24 8.53
C GLN A 380 -2.37 17.72 8.74
N THR A 381 -2.31 17.29 10.01
CA THR A 381 -2.29 15.89 10.40
C THR A 381 -3.59 15.52 11.11
N PHE A 382 -4.20 14.41 10.70
CA PHE A 382 -5.28 13.71 11.40
C PHE A 382 -4.68 12.46 12.02
N PRO A 383 -4.37 12.46 13.33
CA PRO A 383 -3.64 11.36 13.95
C PRO A 383 -4.54 10.15 14.16
N ASP A 384 -3.90 8.97 14.21
CA ASP A 384 -4.47 7.71 14.69
C ASP A 384 -5.79 7.31 14.02
N GLN A 385 -5.88 7.52 12.70
CA GLN A 385 -7.09 7.22 11.93
C GLN A 385 -7.24 5.72 11.72
N LYS A 386 -8.40 5.18 12.13
CA LYS A 386 -8.87 3.82 11.85
C LYS A 386 -9.62 3.79 10.52
N ASP A 387 -9.87 2.58 10.02
CA ASP A 387 -10.74 2.41 8.86
C ASP A 387 -12.22 2.67 9.22
N PRO A 388 -12.86 3.74 8.72
CA PRO A 388 -14.27 4.03 8.99
C PRO A 388 -15.23 3.22 8.13
N GLY A 389 -14.71 2.49 7.13
CA GLY A 389 -15.49 1.66 6.22
C GLY A 389 -15.64 0.20 6.68
N PHE A 390 -14.90 -0.22 7.72
CA PHE A 390 -15.02 -1.56 8.26
C PHE A 390 -16.26 -1.67 9.15
N ALA A 391 -17.25 -2.40 8.68
CA ALA A 391 -18.36 -2.85 9.51
C ALA A 391 -18.00 -4.24 10.08
N ALA A 392 -17.91 -4.36 11.41
CA ALA A 392 -17.86 -5.66 12.05
C ALA A 392 -19.14 -6.43 11.70
N GLN A 393 -18.97 -7.62 11.14
CA GLN A 393 -20.08 -8.55 10.89
C GLN A 393 -20.51 -9.22 12.18
#